data_caf48a59ea76a5400f972fdca5cb464a
#
_entry.id   caf48a59ea76a5400f972fdca5cb464a
#
_cell.length_a   1.000
_cell.length_b   1.000
_cell.length_c   1.000
_cell.angle_alpha   90.00
_cell.angle_beta   90.00
_cell.angle_gamma   90.00
#
_symmetry.space_group_name_H-M   'P 1'
#
loop_
_entity.id
_entity.type
_entity.pdbx_description
1 polymer ?
#
loop_
_entity_poly.entity_id
_entity_poly.type
_entity_poly.pdbx_seq_one_letter_code
_entity_poly.pdbx_strand_id
1 'polypeptide(L)'
;MSDENGDTNTAEQHTEETSDMPKYHLYIRASLIDGQSLGACPICQQGFMISYILAEEKNADFKVWTVNTLNPPAEFLEKNRARIYPFIEGISGNNYLGQAIADYTPDSSDDVEKFFEAINSDCPELKRPTSAANSIYPKIDKISTKMNAFLKGQGPDGVNAILKLANDHLATSGTKFLDGNKLSYADCFFLPRLQHIRVAGKVFRDYEIPTELSELWKYLEDAYKTMAFSETTPTDEDILKYHWEKFSDAERTQFRKKGIRDNWGSPKGPVPTKTLQVPDFAKNGTVANDDEDQE
;
A
#
# COMPACT_ATOMS: atom_id res chain seq x y z
N MET A 1 14.75 -22.86 73.44
CA MET A 1 14.33 -21.54 72.88
C MET A 1 15.08 -21.38 71.61
N SER A 2 14.45 -21.73 70.57
CA SER A 2 14.97 -21.79 69.18
C SER A 2 13.86 -21.24 68.29
N ASP A 3 14.07 -20.05 67.80
CA ASP A 3 13.17 -19.36 66.89
C ASP A 3 13.51 -19.78 65.45
N GLU A 4 12.58 -20.46 64.83
CA GLU A 4 12.59 -20.75 63.39
C GLU A 4 11.96 -19.57 62.64
N ASN A 5 12.77 -18.84 61.89
CA ASN A 5 12.29 -17.88 60.89
C ASN A 5 12.13 -18.61 59.55
N GLY A 6 10.90 -18.85 59.17
CA GLY A 6 10.54 -19.34 57.84
C GLY A 6 10.47 -18.20 56.83
N ASP A 7 11.43 -18.13 55.92
CA ASP A 7 11.40 -17.30 54.73
C ASP A 7 10.43 -17.90 53.74
N THR A 8 9.25 -17.29 53.59
CA THR A 8 8.33 -17.57 52.49
C THR A 8 8.72 -16.74 51.28
N ASN A 9 9.47 -17.35 50.39
CA ASN A 9 9.81 -16.81 49.09
C ASN A 9 8.57 -16.91 48.18
N THR A 10 7.82 -15.83 48.11
CA THR A 10 6.69 -15.67 47.20
C THR A 10 7.26 -15.37 45.83
N ALA A 11 7.42 -16.40 45.00
CA ALA A 11 7.70 -16.25 43.58
C ALA A 11 6.50 -15.55 42.94
N GLU A 12 6.65 -14.26 42.60
CA GLU A 12 5.74 -13.56 41.70
C GLU A 12 5.82 -14.23 40.33
N GLN A 13 4.80 -15.05 40.06
CA GLN A 13 4.55 -15.51 38.71
C GLN A 13 4.10 -14.31 37.88
N HIS A 14 5.03 -13.71 37.14
CA HIS A 14 4.67 -12.90 35.98
C HIS A 14 3.90 -13.79 35.00
N THR A 15 2.60 -13.79 35.10
CA THR A 15 1.72 -14.22 34.01
C THR A 15 1.94 -13.20 32.89
N GLU A 16 2.74 -13.59 31.89
CA GLU A 16 2.66 -12.96 30.56
C GLU A 16 1.19 -13.04 30.13
N GLU A 17 0.51 -11.92 30.14
CA GLU A 17 -0.76 -11.78 29.43
C GLU A 17 -0.44 -12.05 27.95
N THR A 18 -0.62 -13.30 27.54
CA THR A 18 -0.62 -13.64 26.13
C THR A 18 -1.81 -12.91 25.52
N SER A 19 -1.55 -11.81 24.84
CA SER A 19 -2.58 -11.09 24.12
C SER A 19 -3.23 -12.11 23.15
N ASP A 20 -4.54 -12.27 23.29
CA ASP A 20 -5.36 -13.21 22.48
C ASP A 20 -5.51 -12.71 21.01
N MET A 21 -4.62 -11.77 20.66
CA MET A 21 -4.59 -11.13 19.36
C MET A 21 -4.16 -12.12 18.28
N PRO A 22 -4.93 -12.26 17.21
CA PRO A 22 -4.61 -13.16 16.11
C PRO A 22 -3.30 -12.74 15.43
N LYS A 23 -2.45 -13.74 15.11
CA LYS A 23 -1.13 -13.55 14.50
C LYS A 23 -1.10 -14.10 13.09
N TYR A 24 -0.54 -13.30 12.18
CA TYR A 24 -0.45 -13.61 10.77
C TYR A 24 0.95 -13.39 10.21
N HIS A 25 1.29 -14.14 9.17
CA HIS A 25 2.39 -13.82 8.28
C HIS A 25 1.83 -13.27 6.98
N LEU A 26 2.31 -12.09 6.58
CA LEU A 26 2.02 -11.49 5.29
C LEU A 26 3.26 -11.62 4.39
N TYR A 27 3.11 -12.29 3.26
CA TYR A 27 4.17 -12.44 2.26
C TYR A 27 3.89 -11.55 1.07
N ILE A 28 4.81 -10.64 0.80
CA ILE A 28 4.74 -9.68 -0.31
C ILE A 28 5.92 -9.88 -1.26
N ARG A 29 5.80 -9.36 -2.47
CA ARG A 29 6.90 -9.44 -3.44
C ARG A 29 8.07 -8.60 -2.98
N ALA A 30 9.28 -9.16 -3.03
CA ALA A 30 10.51 -8.42 -2.83
C ALA A 30 10.83 -7.51 -4.04
N SER A 31 11.73 -6.57 -3.83
CA SER A 31 12.34 -5.74 -4.86
C SER A 31 12.93 -6.60 -5.99
N LEU A 32 12.73 -6.16 -7.22
CA LEU A 32 13.37 -6.73 -8.41
C LEU A 32 14.82 -6.26 -8.59
N ILE A 33 15.30 -5.38 -7.71
CA ILE A 33 16.66 -4.85 -7.72
C ILE A 33 17.57 -5.72 -6.85
N ASP A 34 17.20 -5.92 -5.60
CA ASP A 34 18.03 -6.64 -4.61
C ASP A 34 17.47 -7.99 -4.15
N GLY A 35 16.21 -8.28 -4.49
CA GLY A 35 15.52 -9.51 -4.10
C GLY A 35 15.17 -9.59 -2.60
N GLN A 36 15.32 -8.51 -1.84
CA GLN A 36 15.16 -8.48 -0.38
C GLN A 36 14.25 -7.34 0.12
N SER A 37 14.48 -6.11 -0.34
CA SER A 37 13.70 -4.94 0.06
C SER A 37 12.24 -5.02 -0.42
N LEU A 38 11.44 -4.01 -0.06
CA LEU A 38 10.04 -3.92 -0.49
C LEU A 38 9.94 -3.82 -2.01
N GLY A 39 9.19 -4.72 -2.63
CA GLY A 39 8.92 -4.68 -4.06
C GLY A 39 7.74 -3.78 -4.42
N ALA A 40 7.80 -3.22 -5.63
CA ALA A 40 6.82 -2.25 -6.11
C ALA A 40 5.56 -2.90 -6.72
N CYS A 41 4.97 -3.88 -6.06
CA CYS A 41 3.69 -4.44 -6.48
C CYS A 41 2.54 -3.67 -5.82
N PRO A 42 1.68 -2.94 -6.57
CA PRO A 42 0.62 -2.13 -5.96
C PRO A 42 -0.40 -2.94 -5.15
N ILE A 43 -0.62 -4.21 -5.52
CA ILE A 43 -1.53 -5.11 -4.80
C ILE A 43 -0.89 -5.58 -3.49
N CYS A 44 0.42 -5.87 -3.50
CA CYS A 44 1.14 -6.19 -2.27
C CYS A 44 1.19 -4.99 -1.31
N GLN A 45 1.44 -3.79 -1.83
CA GLN A 45 1.42 -2.58 -1.01
C GLN A 45 0.03 -2.31 -0.43
N GLN A 46 -1.04 -2.51 -1.19
CA GLN A 46 -2.42 -2.42 -0.70
C GLN A 46 -2.64 -3.36 0.50
N GLY A 47 -2.29 -4.64 0.36
CA GLY A 47 -2.40 -5.62 1.45
C GLY A 47 -1.54 -5.25 2.66
N PHE A 48 -0.32 -4.73 2.42
CA PHE A 48 0.55 -4.28 3.49
C PHE A 48 0.00 -3.05 4.23
N MET A 49 -0.57 -2.07 3.51
CA MET A 49 -1.24 -0.92 4.14
C MET A 49 -2.40 -1.36 5.03
N ILE A 50 -3.26 -2.27 4.55
CA ILE A 50 -4.38 -2.81 5.33
C ILE A 50 -3.85 -3.51 6.59
N SER A 51 -2.84 -4.38 6.46
CA SER A 51 -2.22 -5.08 7.59
C SER A 51 -1.58 -4.12 8.58
N TYR A 52 -0.95 -3.05 8.09
CA TYR A 52 -0.33 -2.01 8.92
C TYR A 52 -1.38 -1.30 9.78
N ILE A 53 -2.49 -0.85 9.16
CA ILE A 53 -3.58 -0.17 9.87
C ILE A 53 -4.23 -1.11 10.91
N LEU A 54 -4.47 -2.37 10.54
CA LEU A 54 -5.03 -3.36 11.47
C LEU A 54 -4.11 -3.61 12.68
N ALA A 55 -2.80 -3.59 12.48
CA ALA A 55 -1.82 -3.71 13.57
C ALA A 55 -1.79 -2.44 14.46
N GLU A 56 -1.86 -1.24 13.87
CA GLU A 56 -1.94 0.02 14.62
C GLU A 56 -3.20 0.09 15.49
N GLU A 57 -4.35 -0.35 14.95
CA GLU A 57 -5.63 -0.40 15.66
C GLU A 57 -5.74 -1.63 16.61
N LYS A 58 -4.67 -2.42 16.75
CA LYS A 58 -4.57 -3.60 17.61
C LYS A 58 -5.62 -4.69 17.31
N ASN A 59 -6.02 -4.83 16.06
CA ASN A 59 -6.94 -5.88 15.62
C ASN A 59 -6.23 -7.20 15.33
N ALA A 60 -4.96 -7.14 14.93
CA ALA A 60 -4.15 -8.30 14.58
C ALA A 60 -2.66 -7.98 14.66
N ASP A 61 -1.82 -9.00 14.84
CA ASP A 61 -0.37 -8.90 14.77
C ASP A 61 0.13 -9.49 13.44
N PHE A 62 0.95 -8.73 12.72
CA PHE A 62 1.48 -9.11 11.42
C PHE A 62 3.00 -9.15 11.38
N LYS A 63 3.55 -10.29 10.98
CA LYS A 63 4.94 -10.37 10.55
C LYS A 63 5.01 -10.35 9.03
N VAL A 64 5.67 -9.33 8.46
CA VAL A 64 5.75 -9.14 7.01
C VAL A 64 7.06 -9.73 6.48
N TRP A 65 6.93 -10.53 5.41
CA TRP A 65 8.04 -11.16 4.70
C TRP A 65 8.07 -10.73 3.25
N THR A 66 9.24 -10.35 2.77
CA THR A 66 9.47 -10.14 1.34
C THR A 66 9.94 -11.44 0.68
N VAL A 67 9.37 -11.76 -0.48
CA VAL A 67 9.68 -12.99 -1.21
C VAL A 67 10.27 -12.65 -2.57
N ASN A 68 11.49 -13.10 -2.82
CA ASN A 68 12.11 -13.02 -4.14
C ASN A 68 11.36 -13.94 -5.11
N THR A 69 10.58 -13.36 -6.01
CA THR A 69 9.74 -14.13 -6.95
C THR A 69 10.53 -14.83 -8.05
N LEU A 70 11.80 -14.46 -8.25
CA LEU A 70 12.70 -15.13 -9.20
C LEU A 70 13.34 -16.38 -8.60
N ASN A 71 13.49 -16.42 -7.26
CA ASN A 71 14.04 -17.56 -6.53
C ASN A 71 13.32 -17.70 -5.17
N PRO A 72 12.03 -18.08 -5.17
CA PRO A 72 11.25 -18.18 -3.95
C PRO A 72 11.72 -19.38 -3.11
N PRO A 73 11.71 -19.31 -1.76
CA PRO A 73 12.04 -20.43 -0.89
C PRO A 73 11.11 -21.62 -1.12
N ALA A 74 11.66 -22.85 -1.08
CA ALA A 74 10.89 -24.07 -1.33
C ALA A 74 9.74 -24.23 -0.31
N GLU A 75 10.00 -24.00 0.97
CA GLU A 75 8.98 -24.03 2.03
C GLU A 75 7.82 -23.07 1.79
N PHE A 76 8.11 -21.89 1.25
CA PHE A 76 7.08 -20.93 0.89
C PHE A 76 6.23 -21.44 -0.28
N LEU A 77 6.86 -22.08 -1.30
CA LEU A 77 6.14 -22.63 -2.44
C LEU A 77 5.21 -23.79 -2.06
N GLU A 78 5.56 -24.57 -1.06
CA GLU A 78 4.70 -25.63 -0.53
C GLU A 78 3.41 -25.08 0.08
N LYS A 79 3.50 -23.93 0.76
CA LYS A 79 2.35 -23.23 1.34
C LYS A 79 1.56 -22.44 0.29
N ASN A 80 2.24 -21.69 -0.57
CA ASN A 80 1.63 -20.86 -1.62
C ASN A 80 1.60 -21.57 -2.97
N ARG A 81 0.86 -22.66 -3.06
CA ARG A 81 0.72 -23.46 -4.30
C ARG A 81 0.10 -22.66 -5.44
N ALA A 82 -0.82 -21.76 -5.14
CA ALA A 82 -1.45 -20.88 -6.11
C ALA A 82 -0.54 -19.73 -6.61
N ARG A 83 0.64 -19.54 -5.98
CA ARG A 83 1.61 -18.48 -6.31
C ARG A 83 1.01 -17.07 -6.33
N ILE A 84 0.07 -16.81 -5.44
CA ILE A 84 -0.57 -15.51 -5.28
C ILE A 84 0.26 -14.57 -4.41
N TYR A 85 0.13 -13.27 -4.66
CA TYR A 85 0.73 -12.21 -3.85
C TYR A 85 -0.21 -10.99 -3.80
N PRO A 86 -0.44 -10.39 -2.61
CA PRO A 86 0.07 -10.84 -1.30
C PRO A 86 -0.46 -12.23 -0.94
N PHE A 87 0.27 -12.95 -0.08
CA PHE A 87 -0.15 -14.20 0.48
C PHE A 87 -0.20 -14.07 1.99
N ILE A 88 -1.23 -14.59 2.64
CA ILE A 88 -1.41 -14.52 4.09
C ILE A 88 -1.46 -15.94 4.65
N GLU A 89 -0.79 -16.12 5.79
CA GLU A 89 -0.81 -17.36 6.57
C GLU A 89 -1.28 -17.04 7.98
N GLY A 90 -2.30 -17.73 8.47
CA GLY A 90 -2.72 -17.65 9.86
C GLY A 90 -1.77 -18.48 10.74
N ILE A 91 -1.26 -17.87 11.81
CA ILE A 91 -0.27 -18.52 12.70
C ILE A 91 -0.92 -18.97 14.01
N SER A 92 -1.68 -18.11 14.68
CA SER A 92 -2.33 -18.43 15.94
C SER A 92 -3.46 -17.46 16.27
N GLY A 93 -4.35 -17.88 17.16
CA GLY A 93 -5.50 -17.10 17.59
C GLY A 93 -6.75 -17.36 16.76
N ASN A 94 -7.75 -16.53 16.96
CA ASN A 94 -9.04 -16.61 16.28
C ASN A 94 -9.29 -15.31 15.50
N ASN A 95 -10.02 -15.41 14.38
CA ASN A 95 -10.55 -14.23 13.73
C ASN A 95 -11.72 -13.64 14.56
N TYR A 96 -12.26 -12.48 14.17
CA TYR A 96 -13.32 -11.85 14.92
C TYR A 96 -14.64 -12.67 14.96
N LEU A 97 -14.79 -13.67 14.09
CA LEU A 97 -15.92 -14.60 14.12
C LEU A 97 -15.70 -15.76 15.11
N GLY A 98 -14.59 -15.74 15.87
CA GLY A 98 -14.24 -16.81 16.80
C GLY A 98 -13.69 -18.08 16.13
N GLN A 99 -13.36 -18.03 14.83
CA GLN A 99 -12.81 -19.16 14.09
C GLN A 99 -11.29 -19.21 14.25
N ALA A 100 -10.75 -20.39 14.57
CA ALA A 100 -9.30 -20.59 14.60
C ALA A 100 -8.67 -20.32 13.23
N ILE A 101 -7.53 -19.62 13.22
CA ILE A 101 -6.86 -19.20 11.99
C ILE A 101 -5.57 -19.97 11.72
N ALA A 102 -5.09 -20.78 12.68
CA ALA A 102 -3.88 -21.57 12.49
C ALA A 102 -3.97 -22.39 11.20
N ASP A 103 -2.85 -22.42 10.46
CA ASP A 103 -2.71 -23.14 9.18
C ASP A 103 -3.67 -22.69 8.05
N TYR A 104 -4.37 -21.57 8.23
CA TYR A 104 -5.15 -21.01 7.13
C TYR A 104 -4.22 -20.45 6.05
N THR A 105 -4.47 -20.86 4.81
CA THR A 105 -3.80 -20.31 3.62
C THR A 105 -4.82 -20.10 2.51
N PRO A 106 -4.78 -18.95 1.81
CA PRO A 106 -5.70 -18.66 0.72
C PRO A 106 -5.28 -19.41 -0.56
N ASP A 107 -6.27 -19.88 -1.31
CA ASP A 107 -6.06 -20.51 -2.62
C ASP A 107 -6.22 -19.54 -3.80
N SER A 108 -6.75 -18.36 -3.56
CA SER A 108 -7.00 -17.34 -4.59
C SER A 108 -6.83 -15.93 -4.05
N SER A 109 -6.74 -14.95 -4.95
CA SER A 109 -6.73 -13.53 -4.56
C SER A 109 -8.04 -13.11 -3.89
N ASP A 110 -9.16 -13.70 -4.29
CA ASP A 110 -10.47 -13.44 -3.66
C ASP A 110 -10.51 -13.97 -2.22
N ASP A 111 -9.81 -15.07 -1.93
CA ASP A 111 -9.70 -15.60 -0.58
C ASP A 111 -8.83 -14.73 0.32
N VAL A 112 -7.79 -14.09 -0.24
CA VAL A 112 -7.00 -13.06 0.47
C VAL A 112 -7.90 -11.88 0.85
N GLU A 113 -8.75 -11.40 -0.05
CA GLU A 113 -9.70 -10.30 0.22
C GLU A 113 -10.69 -10.68 1.32
N LYS A 114 -11.33 -11.86 1.22
CA LYS A 114 -12.24 -12.38 2.25
C LYS A 114 -11.55 -12.54 3.60
N PHE A 115 -10.29 -12.94 3.56
CA PHE A 115 -9.48 -13.10 4.77
C PHE A 115 -9.25 -11.76 5.47
N PHE A 116 -8.89 -10.71 4.74
CA PHE A 116 -8.79 -9.37 5.29
C PHE A 116 -10.14 -8.87 5.83
N GLU A 117 -11.25 -9.17 5.15
CA GLU A 117 -12.59 -8.86 5.64
C GLU A 117 -12.91 -9.58 6.94
N ALA A 118 -12.42 -10.81 7.12
CA ALA A 118 -12.65 -11.61 8.32
C ALA A 118 -11.78 -11.19 9.52
N ILE A 119 -10.65 -10.53 9.31
CA ILE A 119 -9.84 -9.94 10.40
C ILE A 119 -10.49 -8.68 10.99
N ASN A 120 -11.25 -7.99 10.26
CA ASN A 120 -11.51 -6.56 10.19
C ASN A 120 -12.86 -6.17 10.86
N SER A 121 -13.07 -6.59 12.13
CA SER A 121 -14.31 -6.29 12.84
C SER A 121 -14.47 -4.81 13.22
N ASP A 122 -13.37 -4.20 13.69
CA ASP A 122 -13.38 -2.87 14.29
C ASP A 122 -12.93 -1.76 13.33
N CYS A 123 -12.57 -2.14 12.09
CA CYS A 123 -12.19 -1.24 11.01
C CYS A 123 -13.03 -1.48 9.75
N PRO A 124 -14.36 -1.26 9.81
CA PRO A 124 -15.27 -1.53 8.68
C PRO A 124 -14.89 -0.76 7.41
N GLU A 125 -14.20 0.38 7.54
CA GLU A 125 -13.68 1.18 6.44
C GLU A 125 -12.62 0.46 5.60
N LEU A 126 -11.97 -0.57 6.14
CA LEU A 126 -10.98 -1.37 5.41
C LEU A 126 -11.59 -2.55 4.65
N LYS A 127 -12.90 -2.77 4.75
CA LYS A 127 -13.60 -3.78 3.95
C LYS A 127 -13.80 -3.29 2.52
N ARG A 128 -13.69 -4.21 1.56
CA ARG A 128 -13.94 -3.88 0.16
C ARG A 128 -15.38 -3.42 -0.05
N PRO A 129 -15.61 -2.18 -0.51
CA PRO A 129 -16.95 -1.69 -0.76
C PRO A 129 -17.59 -2.41 -1.95
N THR A 130 -18.84 -2.83 -1.79
CA THR A 130 -19.63 -3.48 -2.83
C THR A 130 -20.62 -2.52 -3.52
N SER A 131 -20.80 -1.32 -2.98
CA SER A 131 -21.75 -0.32 -3.48
C SER A 131 -21.11 1.06 -3.64
N ALA A 132 -21.39 1.70 -4.77
CA ALA A 132 -20.99 3.09 -5.03
C ALA A 132 -21.77 4.13 -4.21
N ALA A 133 -22.78 3.71 -3.43
CA ALA A 133 -23.50 4.61 -2.53
C ALA A 133 -22.68 5.01 -1.30
N ASN A 134 -21.78 4.12 -0.85
CA ASN A 134 -21.02 4.29 0.40
C ASN A 134 -19.51 4.46 0.18
N SER A 135 -19.05 4.41 -1.07
CA SER A 135 -17.62 4.53 -1.38
C SER A 135 -17.40 4.96 -2.83
N ILE A 136 -16.32 5.70 -3.06
CA ILE A 136 -15.88 6.03 -4.42
C ILE A 136 -15.20 4.83 -5.12
N TYR A 137 -14.77 3.79 -4.37
CA TYR A 137 -13.97 2.68 -4.90
C TYR A 137 -14.50 2.12 -6.23
N PRO A 138 -15.79 1.79 -6.42
CA PRO A 138 -16.29 1.24 -7.68
C PRO A 138 -16.17 2.19 -8.88
N LYS A 139 -15.96 3.49 -8.65
CA LYS A 139 -15.77 4.48 -9.73
C LYS A 139 -14.30 4.62 -10.13
N ILE A 140 -13.37 4.28 -9.23
CA ILE A 140 -11.92 4.40 -9.44
C ILE A 140 -11.22 3.05 -9.65
N ASP A 141 -11.91 1.92 -9.56
CA ASP A 141 -11.35 0.56 -9.62
C ASP A 141 -10.57 0.28 -10.90
N LYS A 142 -10.91 0.97 -12.00
CA LYS A 142 -10.23 0.84 -13.30
C LYS A 142 -8.90 1.56 -13.40
N ILE A 143 -8.45 2.27 -12.35
CA ILE A 143 -7.19 3.04 -12.40
C ILE A 143 -5.99 2.15 -12.78
N SER A 144 -5.93 0.89 -12.30
CA SER A 144 -4.86 -0.04 -12.65
C SER A 144 -4.80 -0.32 -14.15
N THR A 145 -5.95 -0.54 -14.79
CA THR A 145 -6.04 -0.79 -16.23
C THR A 145 -5.64 0.46 -17.02
N LYS A 146 -6.14 1.63 -16.61
CA LYS A 146 -5.84 2.91 -17.26
C LYS A 146 -4.37 3.28 -17.11
N MET A 147 -3.78 3.10 -15.92
CA MET A 147 -2.35 3.31 -15.68
C MET A 147 -1.49 2.40 -16.57
N ASN A 148 -1.80 1.12 -16.65
CA ASN A 148 -1.04 0.19 -17.47
C ASN A 148 -1.13 0.54 -18.96
N ALA A 149 -2.30 0.93 -19.47
CA ALA A 149 -2.50 1.37 -20.84
C ALA A 149 -1.74 2.67 -21.14
N PHE A 150 -1.80 3.63 -20.22
CA PHE A 150 -1.06 4.90 -20.29
C PHE A 150 0.46 4.66 -20.33
N LEU A 151 1.00 3.86 -19.42
CA LEU A 151 2.43 3.54 -19.39
C LEU A 151 2.90 2.77 -20.63
N LYS A 152 2.01 2.06 -21.33
CA LYS A 152 2.26 1.42 -22.64
C LYS A 152 2.06 2.35 -23.83
N GLY A 153 1.82 3.64 -23.62
CA GLY A 153 1.81 4.65 -24.67
C GLY A 153 0.43 5.12 -25.16
N GLN A 154 -0.65 4.73 -24.48
CA GLN A 154 -1.92 5.42 -24.66
C GLN A 154 -1.84 6.83 -24.05
N GLY A 155 -2.71 7.74 -24.51
CA GLY A 155 -2.80 9.07 -23.94
C GLY A 155 -3.22 9.06 -22.46
N PRO A 156 -2.98 10.17 -21.73
CA PRO A 156 -3.27 10.26 -20.30
C PRO A 156 -4.76 10.42 -19.97
N ASP A 157 -5.63 10.62 -20.94
CA ASP A 157 -7.06 10.97 -20.74
C ASP A 157 -7.79 9.98 -19.84
N GLY A 158 -7.51 8.69 -19.99
CA GLY A 158 -8.13 7.65 -19.16
C GLY A 158 -7.66 7.69 -17.70
N VAL A 159 -6.42 8.09 -17.44
CA VAL A 159 -5.88 8.34 -16.11
C VAL A 159 -6.46 9.63 -15.58
N ASN A 160 -6.38 10.74 -16.33
CA ASN A 160 -6.87 12.05 -15.92
C ASN A 160 -8.35 12.04 -15.53
N ALA A 161 -9.18 11.27 -16.26
CA ALA A 161 -10.60 11.14 -15.94
C ALA A 161 -10.82 10.55 -14.54
N ILE A 162 -10.05 9.54 -14.14
CA ILE A 162 -10.16 8.92 -12.81
C ILE A 162 -9.56 9.83 -11.74
N LEU A 163 -8.44 10.49 -12.01
CA LEU A 163 -7.85 11.47 -11.09
C LEU A 163 -8.81 12.63 -10.83
N LYS A 164 -9.49 13.11 -11.88
CA LYS A 164 -10.52 14.15 -11.74
C LYS A 164 -11.72 13.67 -10.91
N LEU A 165 -12.18 12.43 -11.12
CA LEU A 165 -13.26 11.87 -10.29
C LEU A 165 -12.88 11.83 -8.82
N ALA A 166 -11.64 11.43 -8.49
CA ALA A 166 -11.15 11.42 -7.12
C ALA A 166 -11.06 12.84 -6.54
N ASN A 167 -10.53 13.79 -7.30
CA ASN A 167 -10.45 15.21 -6.91
C ASN A 167 -11.83 15.81 -6.62
N ASP A 168 -12.78 15.64 -7.54
CA ASP A 168 -14.13 16.18 -7.41
C ASP A 168 -14.90 15.55 -6.23
N HIS A 169 -14.63 14.27 -5.97
CA HIS A 169 -15.19 13.58 -4.82
C HIS A 169 -14.65 14.15 -3.50
N LEU A 170 -13.33 14.35 -3.38
CA LEU A 170 -12.70 14.95 -2.21
C LEU A 170 -13.21 16.38 -1.98
N ALA A 171 -13.33 17.18 -3.04
CA ALA A 171 -13.90 18.54 -2.97
C ALA A 171 -15.35 18.54 -2.47
N THR A 172 -16.14 17.54 -2.87
CA THR A 172 -17.56 17.46 -2.49
C THR A 172 -17.74 16.89 -1.08
N SER A 173 -16.99 15.87 -0.70
CA SER A 173 -17.08 15.23 0.61
C SER A 173 -16.48 16.09 1.72
N GLY A 174 -15.47 16.92 1.41
CA GLY A 174 -14.71 17.67 2.40
C GLY A 174 -13.93 16.79 3.37
N THR A 175 -13.72 15.50 3.04
CA THR A 175 -13.02 14.54 3.88
C THR A 175 -11.54 14.53 3.55
N LYS A 176 -10.72 14.12 4.53
CA LYS A 176 -9.27 14.01 4.39
C LYS A 176 -8.87 12.89 3.41
N PHE A 177 -9.60 11.79 3.42
CA PHE A 177 -9.37 10.60 2.59
C PHE A 177 -10.65 10.25 1.81
N LEU A 178 -10.54 9.27 0.90
CA LEU A 178 -11.58 8.99 -0.09
C LEU A 178 -12.94 8.62 0.51
N ASP A 179 -12.97 7.87 1.60
CA ASP A 179 -14.22 7.46 2.22
C ASP A 179 -14.35 7.98 3.68
N GLY A 180 -13.60 9.04 4.04
CA GLY A 180 -13.68 9.64 5.38
C GLY A 180 -12.39 10.33 5.83
N ASN A 181 -12.21 10.42 7.16
CA ASN A 181 -11.04 11.06 7.76
C ASN A 181 -9.96 10.08 8.24
N LYS A 182 -10.21 8.77 8.13
CA LYS A 182 -9.23 7.69 8.27
C LYS A 182 -8.97 7.04 6.91
N LEU A 183 -7.80 6.42 6.75
CA LEU A 183 -7.52 5.63 5.56
C LEU A 183 -8.52 4.47 5.44
N SER A 184 -9.10 4.33 4.25
CA SER A 184 -10.09 3.31 3.91
C SER A 184 -9.51 2.27 2.93
N TYR A 185 -10.31 1.26 2.60
CA TYR A 185 -9.99 0.33 1.53
C TYR A 185 -9.75 1.04 0.19
N ALA A 186 -10.57 2.06 -0.11
CA ALA A 186 -10.42 2.87 -1.32
C ALA A 186 -9.05 3.56 -1.38
N ASP A 187 -8.56 4.07 -0.24
CA ASP A 187 -7.25 4.70 -0.15
C ASP A 187 -6.11 3.69 -0.27
N CYS A 188 -6.21 2.55 0.44
CA CYS A 188 -5.22 1.47 0.32
C CYS A 188 -5.12 0.93 -1.10
N PHE A 189 -6.24 0.93 -1.85
CA PHE A 189 -6.26 0.59 -3.27
C PHE A 189 -5.67 1.70 -4.14
N PHE A 190 -6.05 2.97 -3.94
CA PHE A 190 -5.76 4.07 -4.85
C PHE A 190 -4.35 4.61 -4.70
N LEU A 191 -3.89 4.84 -3.47
CA LEU A 191 -2.59 5.47 -3.17
C LEU A 191 -1.38 4.76 -3.80
N PRO A 192 -1.23 3.44 -3.73
CA PRO A 192 -0.14 2.75 -4.40
C PRO A 192 -0.11 3.01 -5.92
N ARG A 193 -1.28 3.04 -6.54
CA ARG A 193 -1.41 3.27 -7.99
C ARG A 193 -1.16 4.70 -8.36
N LEU A 194 -1.59 5.64 -7.54
CA LEU A 194 -1.31 7.06 -7.70
C LEU A 194 0.19 7.34 -7.61
N GLN A 195 0.90 6.72 -6.66
CA GLN A 195 2.36 6.80 -6.56
C GLN A 195 3.06 6.26 -7.81
N HIS A 196 2.59 5.13 -8.34
CA HIS A 196 3.11 4.58 -9.59
C HIS A 196 2.88 5.51 -10.79
N ILE A 197 1.70 6.12 -10.90
CA ILE A 197 1.39 7.11 -11.95
C ILE A 197 2.34 8.30 -11.82
N ARG A 198 2.57 8.79 -10.61
CA ARG A 198 3.44 9.92 -10.34
C ARG A 198 4.90 9.63 -10.72
N VAL A 199 5.46 8.52 -10.23
CA VAL A 199 6.88 8.18 -10.43
C VAL A 199 7.13 7.64 -11.86
N ALA A 200 6.42 6.59 -12.27
CA ALA A 200 6.62 5.97 -13.57
C ALA A 200 6.08 6.83 -14.72
N GLY A 201 4.98 7.55 -14.51
CA GLY A 201 4.43 8.50 -15.47
C GLY A 201 5.43 9.61 -15.78
N LYS A 202 6.06 10.18 -14.75
CA LYS A 202 7.09 11.22 -14.93
C LYS A 202 8.25 10.74 -15.77
N VAL A 203 8.81 9.57 -15.43
CA VAL A 203 10.04 9.08 -16.09
C VAL A 203 9.75 8.53 -17.50
N PHE A 204 8.70 7.72 -17.67
CA PHE A 204 8.47 7.02 -18.95
C PHE A 204 7.59 7.80 -19.93
N ARG A 205 6.81 8.76 -19.44
CA ARG A 205 5.83 9.50 -20.26
C ARG A 205 5.92 11.01 -20.15
N ASP A 206 6.88 11.54 -19.38
CA ASP A 206 7.00 12.97 -19.04
C ASP A 206 5.67 13.57 -18.56
N TYR A 207 4.97 12.82 -17.73
CA TYR A 207 3.65 13.16 -17.23
C TYR A 207 3.72 13.67 -15.80
N GLU A 208 2.99 14.74 -15.57
CA GLU A 208 2.71 15.26 -14.21
C GLU A 208 1.18 15.20 -13.95
N ILE A 209 0.82 14.93 -12.71
CA ILE A 209 -0.58 15.08 -12.28
C ILE A 209 -0.97 16.53 -12.46
N PRO A 210 -2.12 16.85 -13.11
CA PRO A 210 -2.54 18.21 -13.34
C PRO A 210 -2.62 19.06 -12.05
N THR A 211 -2.09 20.27 -12.10
CA THR A 211 -2.00 21.17 -10.92
C THR A 211 -3.35 21.66 -10.43
N GLU A 212 -4.33 21.75 -11.33
CA GLU A 212 -5.72 22.14 -11.04
C GLU A 212 -6.47 21.09 -10.18
N LEU A 213 -5.92 19.88 -10.02
CA LEU A 213 -6.46 18.85 -9.13
C LEU A 213 -6.00 19.09 -7.68
N SER A 214 -6.33 20.26 -7.14
CA SER A 214 -5.83 20.73 -5.83
C SER A 214 -6.20 19.84 -4.66
N GLU A 215 -7.43 19.31 -4.63
CA GLU A 215 -7.85 18.40 -3.55
C GLU A 215 -7.15 17.03 -3.63
N LEU A 216 -6.84 16.58 -4.84
CA LEU A 216 -6.05 15.37 -5.02
C LEU A 216 -4.60 15.56 -4.54
N TRP A 217 -4.01 16.72 -4.77
CA TRP A 217 -2.67 17.05 -4.27
C TRP A 217 -2.63 17.14 -2.75
N LYS A 218 -3.63 17.78 -2.14
CA LYS A 218 -3.80 17.85 -0.69
C LYS A 218 -4.01 16.47 -0.06
N TYR A 219 -4.85 15.65 -0.67
CA TYR A 219 -5.03 14.25 -0.30
C TYR A 219 -3.70 13.47 -0.31
N LEU A 220 -2.89 13.64 -1.35
CA LEU A 220 -1.60 12.98 -1.47
C LEU A 220 -0.61 13.48 -0.41
N GLU A 221 -0.60 14.79 -0.12
CA GLU A 221 0.20 15.36 0.97
C GLU A 221 -0.18 14.77 2.32
N ASP A 222 -1.47 14.63 2.58
CA ASP A 222 -1.95 14.03 3.82
C ASP A 222 -1.64 12.54 3.91
N ALA A 223 -1.72 11.81 2.79
CA ALA A 223 -1.33 10.41 2.74
C ALA A 223 0.16 10.20 3.06
N TYR A 224 1.05 11.06 2.57
CA TYR A 224 2.48 10.99 2.86
C TYR A 224 2.82 11.20 4.34
N LYS A 225 1.93 11.82 5.11
CA LYS A 225 2.07 12.00 6.57
C LYS A 225 1.65 10.76 7.36
N THR A 226 1.01 9.77 6.71
CA THR A 226 0.59 8.53 7.37
C THR A 226 1.68 7.48 7.34
N MET A 227 1.92 6.80 8.47
CA MET A 227 2.90 5.71 8.54
C MET A 227 2.48 4.54 7.65
N ALA A 228 1.18 4.21 7.62
CA ALA A 228 0.64 3.12 6.80
C ALA A 228 0.99 3.28 5.31
N PHE A 229 1.05 4.50 4.77
CA PHE A 229 1.45 4.71 3.39
C PHE A 229 2.97 4.89 3.25
N SER A 230 3.61 5.73 4.07
CA SER A 230 5.03 6.06 3.93
C SER A 230 5.94 4.84 4.14
N GLU A 231 5.66 4.01 5.16
CA GLU A 231 6.46 2.83 5.47
C GLU A 231 6.25 1.69 4.48
N THR A 232 5.05 1.56 3.92
CA THR A 232 4.73 0.52 2.94
C THR A 232 5.10 0.90 1.50
N THR A 233 5.43 2.17 1.24
CA THR A 233 5.80 2.63 -0.10
C THR A 233 7.22 2.15 -0.46
N PRO A 234 7.40 1.48 -1.61
CA PRO A 234 8.71 1.10 -2.13
C PRO A 234 9.50 2.33 -2.60
N THR A 235 10.78 2.16 -2.93
CA THR A 235 11.58 3.23 -3.52
C THR A 235 11.10 3.56 -4.94
N ASP A 236 11.41 4.77 -5.39
CA ASP A 236 11.10 5.20 -6.76
C ASP A 236 11.78 4.29 -7.79
N GLU A 237 13.01 3.85 -7.49
CA GLU A 237 13.75 2.91 -8.33
C GLU A 237 13.03 1.55 -8.47
N ASP A 238 12.48 1.03 -7.36
CA ASP A 238 11.69 -0.20 -7.38
C ASP A 238 10.45 -0.04 -8.26
N ILE A 239 9.77 1.10 -8.17
CA ILE A 239 8.62 1.42 -9.02
C ILE A 239 9.04 1.47 -10.49
N LEU A 240 10.15 2.14 -10.82
CA LEU A 240 10.66 2.21 -12.18
C LEU A 240 11.07 0.83 -12.70
N LYS A 241 11.79 0.04 -11.91
CA LYS A 241 12.20 -1.32 -12.26
C LYS A 241 11.00 -2.23 -12.50
N TYR A 242 9.99 -2.16 -11.63
CA TYR A 242 8.76 -2.94 -11.77
C TYR A 242 8.03 -2.67 -13.10
N HIS A 243 7.97 -1.43 -13.57
CA HIS A 243 7.37 -1.10 -14.87
C HIS A 243 8.31 -1.41 -16.02
N TRP A 244 9.61 -1.21 -15.86
CA TRP A 244 10.61 -1.56 -16.86
C TRP A 244 10.53 -3.02 -17.27
N GLU A 245 10.36 -3.92 -16.33
CA GLU A 245 10.24 -5.36 -16.63
C GLU A 245 8.98 -5.74 -17.40
N LYS A 246 7.98 -4.86 -17.43
CA LYS A 246 6.74 -5.06 -18.19
C LYS A 246 6.75 -4.49 -19.60
N PHE A 247 7.76 -3.68 -19.92
CA PHE A 247 7.92 -3.16 -21.27
C PHE A 247 8.56 -4.18 -22.20
N SER A 248 8.15 -4.16 -23.47
CA SER A 248 8.79 -4.92 -24.53
C SER A 248 10.20 -4.39 -24.82
N ASP A 249 11.04 -5.21 -25.46
CA ASP A 249 12.39 -4.78 -25.85
C ASP A 249 12.39 -3.58 -26.80
N ALA A 250 11.36 -3.45 -27.64
CA ALA A 250 11.17 -2.30 -28.51
C ALA A 250 10.93 -1.01 -27.70
N GLU A 251 10.05 -1.07 -26.69
CA GLU A 251 9.78 0.07 -25.79
C GLU A 251 11.03 0.42 -24.97
N ARG A 252 11.71 -0.56 -24.37
CA ARG A 252 12.95 -0.35 -23.63
C ARG A 252 14.03 0.29 -24.52
N THR A 253 14.13 -0.11 -25.80
CA THR A 253 15.05 0.50 -26.76
C THR A 253 14.70 1.95 -27.03
N GLN A 254 13.40 2.30 -27.15
CA GLN A 254 12.98 3.69 -27.30
C GLN A 254 13.30 4.52 -26.05
N PHE A 255 13.07 3.98 -24.87
CA PHE A 255 13.43 4.66 -23.61
C PHE A 255 14.93 4.90 -23.47
N ARG A 256 15.77 3.92 -23.84
CA ARG A 256 17.24 4.10 -23.86
C ARG A 256 17.69 5.23 -24.82
N LYS A 257 17.02 5.37 -25.98
CA LYS A 257 17.28 6.48 -26.92
C LYS A 257 16.91 7.85 -26.32
N LYS A 258 15.94 7.89 -25.40
CA LYS A 258 15.56 9.10 -24.64
C LYS A 258 16.43 9.31 -23.38
N GLY A 259 17.49 8.52 -23.19
CA GLY A 259 18.39 8.63 -22.04
C GLY A 259 17.92 7.91 -20.78
N ILE A 260 16.75 7.22 -20.80
CA ILE A 260 16.27 6.43 -19.67
C ILE A 260 17.03 5.10 -19.68
N ARG A 261 17.70 4.80 -18.58
CA ARG A 261 18.53 3.59 -18.44
C ARG A 261 18.03 2.73 -17.30
N ASP A 262 18.28 1.42 -17.39
CA ASP A 262 17.92 0.40 -16.40
C ASP A 262 19.06 0.08 -15.42
N ASN A 263 19.77 1.13 -14.97
CA ASN A 263 20.87 0.99 -14.04
C ASN A 263 20.47 1.21 -12.57
N TRP A 264 19.20 0.98 -12.25
CA TRP A 264 18.67 1.04 -10.89
C TRP A 264 19.37 0.01 -9.99
N GLY A 265 19.70 0.44 -8.77
CA GLY A 265 20.41 -0.39 -7.81
C GLY A 265 21.88 -0.64 -8.12
N SER A 266 22.43 -0.04 -9.19
CA SER A 266 23.87 -0.11 -9.46
C SER A 266 24.60 1.03 -8.74
N PRO A 267 25.94 0.88 -8.48
CA PRO A 267 26.74 1.97 -7.90
C PRO A 267 26.75 3.26 -8.74
N LYS A 268 26.38 3.18 -10.01
CA LYS A 268 26.26 4.31 -10.96
C LYS A 268 24.79 4.67 -11.26
N GLY A 269 23.84 4.04 -10.57
CA GLY A 269 22.42 4.32 -10.66
C GLY A 269 22.04 5.57 -9.87
N PRO A 270 20.77 6.00 -10.00
CA PRO A 270 20.24 7.05 -9.14
C PRO A 270 20.29 6.61 -7.66
N VAL A 271 20.36 7.59 -6.77
CA VAL A 271 20.27 7.32 -5.34
C VAL A 271 18.84 6.84 -5.03
N PRO A 272 18.67 5.73 -4.28
CA PRO A 272 17.36 5.27 -3.87
C PRO A 272 16.59 6.37 -3.12
N THR A 273 15.43 6.70 -3.63
CA THR A 273 14.58 7.75 -3.07
C THR A 273 13.16 7.25 -2.91
N LYS A 274 12.42 7.94 -2.05
CA LYS A 274 10.96 7.81 -1.97
C LYS A 274 10.38 9.21 -2.19
N THR A 275 9.67 9.42 -3.29
CA THR A 275 8.98 10.68 -3.54
C THR A 275 7.73 10.77 -2.67
N LEU A 276 7.91 11.22 -1.42
CA LEU A 276 6.85 11.37 -0.40
C LEU A 276 6.58 12.85 -0.07
N GLN A 277 6.75 13.73 -1.06
CA GLN A 277 6.48 15.16 -0.92
C GLN A 277 5.71 15.67 -2.13
N VAL A 278 4.73 16.52 -1.87
CA VAL A 278 4.03 17.25 -2.92
C VAL A 278 4.97 18.34 -3.43
N PRO A 279 5.15 18.50 -4.76
CA PRO A 279 6.02 19.52 -5.33
C PRO A 279 5.47 20.93 -5.08
N ASP A 280 6.36 21.92 -4.97
CA ASP A 280 5.99 23.30 -4.61
C ASP A 280 5.02 23.94 -5.62
N PHE A 281 5.11 23.59 -6.90
CA PHE A 281 4.17 24.07 -7.90
C PHE A 281 2.72 23.63 -7.65
N ALA A 282 2.52 22.50 -6.96
CA ALA A 282 1.19 22.00 -6.63
C ALA A 282 0.66 22.57 -5.29
N LYS A 283 1.54 23.14 -4.46
CA LYS A 283 1.17 23.80 -3.20
C LYS A 283 0.62 25.20 -3.42
N ASN A 284 1.08 25.89 -4.46
CA ASN A 284 0.73 27.29 -4.74
C ASN A 284 -0.68 27.46 -5.34
N GLY A 285 -1.38 26.40 -5.68
CA GLY A 285 -2.79 26.43 -6.11
C GLY A 285 -3.80 26.61 -4.96
N THR A 286 -3.34 26.58 -3.71
CA THR A 286 -4.19 26.70 -2.51
C THR A 286 -4.13 28.07 -1.84
N VAL A 287 -3.41 29.05 -2.40
CA VAL A 287 -3.29 30.41 -1.84
C VAL A 287 -3.84 31.44 -2.83
N ALA A 288 -5.13 31.40 -3.06
CA ALA A 288 -5.84 32.56 -3.65
C ALA A 288 -7.31 32.45 -3.23
N ASN A 289 -7.65 32.88 -2.03
CA ASN A 289 -8.98 33.39 -1.63
C ASN A 289 -9.10 33.72 -0.13
N ASP A 290 -8.12 34.37 0.48
CA ASP A 290 -8.27 34.90 1.86
C ASP A 290 -7.88 36.38 2.01
N ASP A 291 -7.96 37.19 0.93
CA ASP A 291 -7.76 38.63 1.02
C ASP A 291 -8.74 39.37 0.11
N GLU A 292 -10.04 39.26 0.34
CA GLU A 292 -11.03 40.30 -0.09
C GLU A 292 -12.20 40.22 0.90
N ASP A 293 -12.05 40.85 2.06
CA ASP A 293 -13.13 41.45 2.84
C ASP A 293 -12.54 42.24 4.02
N GLN A 294 -11.85 43.36 3.72
CA GLN A 294 -11.69 44.49 4.64
C GLN A 294 -11.56 45.78 3.82
N GLU A 295 -12.70 46.36 3.50
CA GLU A 295 -12.90 47.80 3.43
C GLU A 295 -14.35 48.17 3.85
#